data_0d73f18799f558cc41af9bb7dd7451fe
#
_entry.id   0d73f18799f558cc41af9bb7dd7451fe
#
_cell.length_a   1.000
_cell.length_b   1.000
_cell.length_c   1.000
_cell.angle_alpha   90.00
_cell.angle_beta   90.00
_cell.angle_gamma   90.00
#
_symmetry.space_group_name_H-M   'P 1'
#
loop_
_entity.id
_entity.type
_entity.pdbx_description
1 polymer ?
#
loop_
_entity_poly.entity_id
_entity_poly.type
_entity_poly.pdbx_seq_one_letter_code
_entity_poly.pdbx_strand_id
1 'polypeptide(L)'
;QVIDANDAGFTGITLLPLATWKNKVGTSPEFLSDEYFDRYQDMIDIAEELDMEVIVYDDNDFPTGMAGGKLGELFPEPTMKRLDKIEVEITGPTVFTDTIKAVKLMAAVAMNSETLERIEISDFAENGILSWDVPEGAWKIMLFPMVKDSWHKAYPVVDYLDTTAVREMIKLTYDKYAEKFSSYFGNTIK
;
A
#
# COMPACT_ATOMS: atom_id res chain seq x y z
N GLN A 1 -8.51 29.01 8.89
CA GLN A 1 -7.85 27.81 9.48
C GLN A 1 -6.36 28.05 9.73
N VAL A 2 -5.54 28.52 8.75
CA VAL A 2 -4.10 28.80 8.97
C VAL A 2 -3.92 29.87 10.04
N ILE A 3 -4.65 31.00 9.93
CA ILE A 3 -4.62 32.08 10.90
C ILE A 3 -5.07 31.60 12.29
N ASP A 4 -6.16 30.82 12.35
CA ASP A 4 -6.67 30.27 13.63
C ASP A 4 -5.64 29.34 14.29
N ALA A 5 -4.89 28.56 13.49
CA ALA A 5 -3.82 27.70 13.98
C ALA A 5 -2.65 28.54 14.55
N ASN A 6 -2.24 29.58 13.84
CA ASN A 6 -1.22 30.52 14.32
C ASN A 6 -1.66 31.21 15.63
N ASP A 7 -2.89 31.72 15.70
CA ASP A 7 -3.46 32.34 16.91
C ASP A 7 -3.53 31.37 18.09
N ALA A 8 -3.67 30.07 17.82
CA ALA A 8 -3.62 29.00 18.82
C ALA A 8 -2.18 28.58 19.21
N GLY A 9 -1.15 29.18 18.60
CA GLY A 9 0.26 28.94 18.90
C GLY A 9 0.91 27.80 18.12
N PHE A 10 0.27 27.30 17.05
CA PHE A 10 0.93 26.35 16.15
C PHE A 10 1.93 27.06 15.26
N THR A 11 3.08 26.43 15.02
CA THR A 11 4.16 26.92 14.16
C THR A 11 4.24 26.23 12.81
N GLY A 12 3.38 25.26 12.56
CA GLY A 12 3.31 24.56 11.29
C GLY A 12 1.99 23.85 11.10
N ILE A 13 1.70 23.53 9.86
CA ILE A 13 0.47 22.87 9.43
C ILE A 13 0.74 21.81 8.39
N THR A 14 -0.14 20.83 8.32
CA THR A 14 -0.24 19.89 7.19
C THR A 14 -1.69 19.83 6.73
N LEU A 15 -1.89 19.83 5.42
CA LEU A 15 -3.20 19.62 4.83
C LEU A 15 -3.34 18.13 4.49
N LEU A 16 -4.27 17.44 5.16
CA LEU A 16 -4.68 16.09 4.79
C LEU A 16 -6.03 16.17 4.05
N PRO A 17 -6.05 16.07 2.72
CA PRO A 17 -7.27 16.08 1.94
C PRO A 17 -7.99 14.74 2.08
N LEU A 18 -8.98 14.66 2.97
CA LEU A 18 -9.73 13.42 3.18
C LEU A 18 -10.87 13.26 2.17
N ALA A 19 -10.79 12.24 1.35
CA ALA A 19 -11.93 11.72 0.63
C ALA A 19 -12.82 10.92 1.59
N THR A 20 -14.11 11.27 1.71
CA THR A 20 -14.99 10.53 2.62
C THR A 20 -15.33 9.15 2.07
N TRP A 21 -14.86 8.11 2.74
CA TRP A 21 -15.03 6.69 2.40
C TRP A 21 -16.48 6.25 2.17
N LYS A 22 -17.43 6.83 2.89
CA LYS A 22 -18.81 6.40 2.86
C LYS A 22 -19.62 6.95 1.70
N ASN A 23 -19.28 8.10 1.16
CA ASN A 23 -20.12 8.82 0.21
C ASN A 23 -19.50 9.00 -1.18
N LYS A 24 -18.28 8.49 -1.43
CA LYS A 24 -17.51 8.72 -2.65
C LYS A 24 -17.43 10.20 -3.06
N VAL A 25 -17.59 11.09 -2.10
CA VAL A 25 -17.40 12.51 -2.31
C VAL A 25 -15.90 12.73 -2.25
N GLY A 26 -15.29 12.97 -3.41
CA GLY A 26 -13.90 13.36 -3.50
C GLY A 26 -13.63 14.65 -2.74
N THR A 27 -12.36 15.01 -2.63
CA THR A 27 -11.98 16.36 -2.18
C THR A 27 -12.53 17.39 -3.16
N SER A 28 -12.94 18.53 -2.64
CA SER A 28 -13.30 19.69 -3.47
C SER A 28 -12.37 20.85 -3.10
N PRO A 29 -11.56 21.33 -4.03
CA PRO A 29 -11.39 20.85 -5.40
C PRO A 29 -10.80 19.45 -5.52
N GLU A 30 -10.82 18.86 -6.73
CA GLU A 30 -10.23 17.54 -6.99
C GLU A 30 -8.74 17.53 -6.64
N PHE A 31 -8.30 16.48 -5.93
CA PHE A 31 -6.92 16.31 -5.50
C PHE A 31 -5.92 16.40 -6.67
N LEU A 32 -4.87 17.21 -6.51
CA LEU A 32 -3.84 17.51 -7.50
C LEU A 32 -4.36 18.14 -8.81
N SER A 33 -5.57 18.73 -8.81
CA SER A 33 -6.03 19.59 -9.91
C SER A 33 -5.37 20.98 -9.82
N ASP A 34 -5.46 21.76 -10.90
CA ASP A 34 -4.95 23.15 -10.88
C ASP A 34 -5.67 23.97 -9.79
N GLU A 35 -6.98 23.82 -9.65
CA GLU A 35 -7.76 24.51 -8.59
C GLU A 35 -7.32 24.07 -7.18
N TYR A 36 -6.94 22.79 -7.00
CA TYR A 36 -6.36 22.31 -5.74
C TYR A 36 -5.05 23.03 -5.43
N PHE A 37 -4.17 23.15 -6.43
CA PHE A 37 -2.90 23.83 -6.25
C PHE A 37 -3.06 25.34 -6.05
N ASP A 38 -4.05 25.98 -6.66
CA ASP A 38 -4.36 27.39 -6.40
C ASP A 38 -4.73 27.60 -4.92
N ARG A 39 -5.57 26.71 -4.35
CA ARG A 39 -5.91 26.76 -2.90
C ARG A 39 -4.75 26.42 -2.00
N TYR A 40 -3.87 25.55 -2.47
CA TYR A 40 -2.65 25.19 -1.74
C TYR A 40 -1.68 26.38 -1.71
N GLN A 41 -1.58 27.14 -2.83
CA GLN A 41 -0.82 28.38 -2.90
C GLN A 41 -1.34 29.42 -1.88
N ASP A 42 -2.66 29.65 -1.84
CA ASP A 42 -3.27 30.58 -0.86
C ASP A 42 -2.86 30.19 0.59
N MET A 43 -2.78 28.90 0.89
CA MET A 43 -2.37 28.40 2.20
C MET A 43 -0.86 28.65 2.47
N ILE A 44 0.00 28.41 1.47
CA ILE A 44 1.44 28.63 1.58
C ILE A 44 1.74 30.13 1.80
N ASP A 45 1.09 31.02 1.03
CA ASP A 45 1.30 32.47 1.13
C ASP A 45 0.94 32.98 2.53
N ILE A 46 -0.19 32.53 3.09
CA ILE A 46 -0.57 32.88 4.46
C ILE A 46 0.40 32.29 5.48
N ALA A 47 0.86 31.06 5.28
CA ALA A 47 1.83 30.43 6.18
C ALA A 47 3.17 31.17 6.16
N GLU A 48 3.65 31.61 4.99
CA GLU A 48 4.86 32.40 4.84
C GLU A 48 4.74 33.75 5.56
N GLU A 49 3.61 34.48 5.38
CA GLU A 49 3.33 35.75 6.07
C GLU A 49 3.34 35.61 7.60
N LEU A 50 2.95 34.44 8.11
CA LEU A 50 2.85 34.16 9.55
C LEU A 50 4.09 33.42 10.12
N ASP A 51 5.15 33.23 9.32
CA ASP A 51 6.36 32.47 9.69
C ASP A 51 6.03 31.04 10.16
N MET A 52 5.06 30.41 9.50
CA MET A 52 4.64 29.03 9.76
C MET A 52 5.24 28.08 8.74
N GLU A 53 5.49 26.84 9.17
CA GLU A 53 5.93 25.74 8.30
C GLU A 53 4.76 25.00 7.67
N VAL A 54 4.90 24.57 6.43
CA VAL A 54 3.97 23.69 5.72
C VAL A 54 4.63 22.35 5.47
N ILE A 55 3.98 21.27 5.93
CA ILE A 55 4.41 19.89 5.67
C ILE A 55 3.49 19.31 4.61
N VAL A 56 4.06 18.89 3.49
CA VAL A 56 3.29 18.26 2.39
C VAL A 56 2.83 16.87 2.80
N TYR A 57 1.51 16.63 2.71
CA TYR A 57 0.92 15.31 2.73
C TYR A 57 0.59 14.90 1.30
N ASP A 58 1.08 13.76 0.87
CA ASP A 58 1.18 13.36 -0.52
C ASP A 58 -0.04 12.61 -1.07
N ASP A 59 -1.09 12.43 -0.28
CA ASP A 59 -2.26 11.67 -0.69
C ASP A 59 -3.57 12.36 -0.26
N ASN A 60 -4.69 11.88 -0.81
CA ASN A 60 -6.02 12.37 -0.47
C ASN A 60 -6.76 11.48 0.53
N ASP A 61 -6.06 10.54 1.15
CA ASP A 61 -6.60 9.60 2.13
C ASP A 61 -5.48 8.96 2.95
N PHE A 62 -5.81 7.92 3.72
CA PHE A 62 -4.89 7.19 4.56
C PHE A 62 -5.04 5.66 4.30
N PRO A 63 -3.92 4.91 4.22
CA PRO A 63 -2.51 5.33 4.29
C PRO A 63 -2.04 6.00 3.00
N THR A 64 -0.92 6.73 3.07
CA THR A 64 -0.24 7.27 1.90
C THR A 64 0.14 6.17 0.90
N GLY A 65 0.39 6.53 -0.36
CA GLY A 65 0.87 5.61 -1.39
C GLY A 65 -0.14 5.20 -2.43
N MET A 66 -1.31 5.83 -2.42
CA MET A 66 -2.36 5.62 -3.43
C MET A 66 -2.32 6.66 -4.55
N ALA A 67 -1.72 7.82 -4.30
CA ALA A 67 -1.71 8.97 -5.19
C ALA A 67 -3.12 9.35 -5.67
N GLY A 68 -4.08 9.44 -4.73
CA GLY A 68 -5.48 9.68 -5.06
C GLY A 68 -6.17 8.55 -5.83
N GLY A 69 -5.64 7.34 -5.77
CA GLY A 69 -6.09 6.18 -6.54
C GLY A 69 -5.38 6.02 -7.90
N LYS A 70 -4.67 7.04 -8.36
CA LYS A 70 -4.00 7.04 -9.68
C LYS A 70 -2.93 5.97 -9.81
N LEU A 71 -2.25 5.62 -8.70
CA LEU A 71 -1.22 4.57 -8.75
C LEU A 71 -1.81 3.23 -9.21
N GLY A 72 -2.91 2.80 -8.61
CA GLY A 72 -3.55 1.53 -8.96
C GLY A 72 -4.15 1.50 -10.37
N GLU A 73 -4.58 2.65 -10.90
CA GLU A 73 -5.10 2.77 -12.26
C GLU A 73 -3.99 2.70 -13.30
N LEU A 74 -2.89 3.42 -13.09
CA LEU A 74 -1.80 3.55 -14.05
C LEU A 74 -0.76 2.44 -13.92
N PHE A 75 -0.54 1.95 -12.71
CA PHE A 75 0.51 0.98 -12.36
C PHE A 75 -0.04 -0.14 -11.46
N PRO A 76 -0.87 -1.05 -11.96
CA PRO A 76 -1.50 -2.08 -11.14
C PRO A 76 -0.53 -3.16 -10.61
N GLU A 77 0.64 -3.33 -11.23
CA GLU A 77 1.61 -4.36 -10.82
C GLU A 77 2.47 -3.97 -9.61
N PRO A 78 3.01 -2.72 -9.50
CA PRO A 78 3.85 -2.33 -8.37
C PRO A 78 3.02 -1.95 -7.11
N THR A 79 1.94 -2.66 -6.86
CA THR A 79 1.13 -2.51 -5.65
C THR A 79 1.59 -3.45 -4.55
N MET A 80 1.35 -3.03 -3.30
CA MET A 80 1.79 -3.76 -2.10
C MET A 80 1.36 -5.22 -2.13
N LYS A 81 2.27 -6.08 -1.72
CA LYS A 81 2.07 -7.52 -1.59
C LYS A 81 2.21 -7.93 -0.12
N ARG A 82 1.58 -9.01 0.24
CA ARG A 82 1.75 -9.63 1.56
C ARG A 82 1.99 -11.12 1.43
N LEU A 83 2.59 -11.68 2.45
CA LEU A 83 2.70 -13.12 2.63
C LEU A 83 1.47 -13.60 3.39
N ASP A 84 0.68 -14.47 2.76
CA ASP A 84 -0.40 -15.18 3.43
C ASP A 84 0.06 -16.56 3.90
N LYS A 85 -0.70 -17.14 4.81
CA LYS A 85 -0.51 -18.51 5.26
C LYS A 85 -1.83 -19.25 5.13
N ILE A 86 -1.79 -20.40 4.46
CA ILE A 86 -2.90 -21.34 4.35
C ILE A 86 -2.49 -22.62 5.06
N GLU A 87 -3.35 -23.13 5.93
CA GLU A 87 -3.13 -24.40 6.63
C GLU A 87 -4.24 -25.39 6.30
N VAL A 88 -3.83 -26.62 6.01
CA VAL A 88 -4.76 -27.75 5.77
C VAL A 88 -4.29 -28.92 6.59
N GLU A 89 -5.19 -29.50 7.39
CA GLU A 89 -4.98 -30.77 8.09
C GLU A 89 -5.47 -31.93 7.22
N ILE A 90 -4.66 -32.96 7.09
CA ILE A 90 -4.95 -34.10 6.23
C ILE A 90 -4.39 -35.38 6.85
N THR A 91 -5.07 -36.48 6.63
CA THR A 91 -4.61 -37.82 7.06
C THR A 91 -4.27 -38.64 5.84
N GLY A 92 -3.04 -39.12 5.77
CA GLY A 92 -2.60 -40.04 4.71
C GLY A 92 -2.73 -41.52 5.11
N PRO A 93 -2.52 -42.46 4.13
CA PRO A 93 -2.02 -42.16 2.78
C PRO A 93 -3.12 -41.60 1.84
N THR A 94 -2.83 -40.52 1.15
CA THR A 94 -3.72 -39.90 0.15
C THR A 94 -2.94 -38.91 -0.73
N VAL A 95 -3.59 -38.30 -1.71
CA VAL A 95 -3.01 -37.23 -2.52
C VAL A 95 -3.61 -35.89 -2.08
N PHE A 96 -2.77 -34.95 -1.70
CA PHE A 96 -3.17 -33.56 -1.54
C PHE A 96 -3.06 -32.82 -2.86
N THR A 97 -4.07 -32.08 -3.26
CA THR A 97 -4.04 -31.22 -4.45
C THR A 97 -4.74 -29.91 -4.14
N ASP A 98 -4.08 -28.80 -4.44
CA ASP A 98 -4.65 -27.45 -4.28
C ASP A 98 -4.21 -26.53 -5.42
N THR A 99 -5.08 -25.58 -5.76
CA THR A 99 -4.80 -24.53 -6.75
C THR A 99 -4.27 -23.29 -6.05
N ILE A 100 -3.04 -22.91 -6.36
CA ILE A 100 -2.37 -21.77 -5.75
C ILE A 100 -2.80 -20.47 -6.43
N LYS A 101 -3.69 -19.73 -5.78
CA LYS A 101 -4.12 -18.39 -6.20
C LYS A 101 -3.19 -17.32 -5.61
N ALA A 102 -2.05 -17.10 -6.24
CA ALA A 102 -1.01 -16.19 -5.73
C ALA A 102 -0.23 -15.55 -6.87
N VAL A 103 0.46 -14.44 -6.56
CA VAL A 103 1.50 -13.87 -7.43
C VAL A 103 2.67 -14.86 -7.51
N LYS A 104 3.03 -15.44 -6.36
CA LYS A 104 4.08 -16.45 -6.24
C LYS A 104 3.85 -17.31 -5.00
N LEU A 105 4.05 -18.62 -5.10
CA LEU A 105 4.23 -19.47 -3.93
C LEU A 105 5.65 -19.28 -3.41
N MET A 106 5.79 -18.83 -2.18
CA MET A 106 7.09 -18.59 -1.55
C MET A 106 7.64 -19.84 -0.89
N ALA A 107 6.78 -20.63 -0.28
CA ALA A 107 7.10 -21.94 0.29
C ALA A 107 5.84 -22.79 0.46
N ALA A 108 6.01 -24.10 0.46
CA ALA A 108 5.03 -25.06 0.91
C ALA A 108 5.69 -26.15 1.76
N VAL A 109 5.17 -26.39 2.96
CA VAL A 109 5.75 -27.31 3.93
C VAL A 109 4.67 -28.25 4.46
N ALA A 110 4.94 -29.55 4.46
CA ALA A 110 4.16 -30.54 5.18
C ALA A 110 4.83 -30.87 6.52
N MET A 111 4.09 -30.85 7.60
CA MET A 111 4.56 -31.21 8.93
C MET A 111 3.74 -32.36 9.49
N ASN A 112 4.40 -33.46 9.89
CA ASN A 112 3.74 -34.53 10.61
C ASN A 112 3.30 -34.02 11.99
N SER A 113 2.04 -34.22 12.34
CA SER A 113 1.44 -33.65 13.56
C SER A 113 1.91 -34.34 14.85
N GLU A 114 2.42 -35.55 14.75
CA GLU A 114 2.91 -36.34 15.91
C GLU A 114 4.41 -36.18 16.11
N THR A 115 5.19 -36.37 15.02
CA THR A 115 6.66 -36.36 15.08
C THR A 115 7.26 -34.96 14.92
N LEU A 116 6.50 -34.00 14.42
CA LEU A 116 6.90 -32.63 14.03
C LEU A 116 7.97 -32.61 12.90
N GLU A 117 8.18 -33.76 12.25
CA GLU A 117 8.99 -33.82 11.03
C GLU A 117 8.43 -32.89 9.97
N ARG A 118 9.30 -32.17 9.24
CA ARG A 118 8.93 -31.22 8.19
C ARG A 118 9.53 -31.64 6.87
N ILE A 119 8.69 -31.60 5.84
CA ILE A 119 9.07 -31.88 4.46
C ILE A 119 8.76 -30.64 3.63
N GLU A 120 9.77 -30.12 2.93
CA GLU A 120 9.59 -29.05 1.93
C GLU A 120 8.91 -29.66 0.69
N ILE A 121 7.77 -29.09 0.31
CA ILE A 121 6.95 -29.61 -0.79
C ILE A 121 6.70 -28.55 -1.89
N SER A 122 7.41 -27.45 -1.89
CA SER A 122 7.27 -26.37 -2.90
C SER A 122 7.56 -26.86 -4.31
N ASP A 123 8.51 -27.77 -4.48
CA ASP A 123 8.92 -28.31 -5.79
C ASP A 123 7.83 -29.17 -6.46
N PHE A 124 6.81 -29.57 -5.70
CA PHE A 124 5.63 -30.26 -6.24
C PHE A 124 4.57 -29.33 -6.82
N ALA A 125 4.86 -28.01 -6.83
CA ALA A 125 3.97 -27.02 -7.42
C ALA A 125 4.33 -26.75 -8.88
N GLU A 126 3.46 -27.15 -9.80
CA GLU A 126 3.59 -26.91 -11.23
C GLU A 126 2.34 -26.22 -11.78
N ASN A 127 2.53 -25.22 -12.66
CA ASN A 127 1.44 -24.51 -13.35
C ASN A 127 0.33 -23.99 -12.41
N GLY A 128 0.72 -23.57 -11.18
CA GLY A 128 -0.22 -23.06 -10.19
C GLY A 128 -1.02 -24.15 -9.45
N ILE A 129 -0.62 -25.41 -9.57
CA ILE A 129 -1.23 -26.52 -8.84
C ILE A 129 -0.13 -27.18 -8.00
N LEU A 130 -0.37 -27.34 -6.70
CA LEU A 130 0.43 -28.17 -5.82
C LEU A 130 -0.22 -29.53 -5.71
N SER A 131 0.53 -30.59 -6.01
CA SER A 131 0.09 -31.97 -5.85
C SER A 131 1.17 -32.78 -5.13
N TRP A 132 0.84 -33.39 -4.00
CA TRP A 132 1.79 -34.11 -3.17
C TRP A 132 1.17 -35.39 -2.58
N ASP A 133 1.94 -36.50 -2.65
CA ASP A 133 1.56 -37.76 -2.06
C ASP A 133 1.79 -37.73 -0.55
N VAL A 134 0.71 -37.67 0.21
CA VAL A 134 0.72 -37.60 1.68
C VAL A 134 1.04 -38.97 2.24
N PRO A 135 2.16 -39.13 3.02
CA PRO A 135 2.47 -40.39 3.67
C PRO A 135 1.43 -40.77 4.75
N GLU A 136 1.51 -41.99 5.25
CA GLU A 136 0.69 -42.44 6.39
C GLU A 136 0.86 -41.55 7.60
N GLY A 137 -0.24 -41.29 8.34
CA GLY A 137 -0.27 -40.44 9.54
C GLY A 137 -1.02 -39.13 9.34
N ALA A 138 -1.02 -38.33 10.39
CA ALA A 138 -1.66 -37.00 10.41
C ALA A 138 -0.64 -35.92 10.02
N TRP A 139 -1.01 -35.09 9.06
CA TRP A 139 -0.14 -34.05 8.50
C TRP A 139 -0.83 -32.69 8.51
N LYS A 140 -0.04 -31.66 8.70
CA LYS A 140 -0.43 -30.26 8.51
C LYS A 140 0.33 -29.72 7.30
N ILE A 141 -0.38 -29.34 6.24
CA ILE A 141 0.18 -28.70 5.07
C ILE A 141 0.07 -27.20 5.24
N MET A 142 1.17 -26.49 5.09
CA MET A 142 1.26 -25.05 5.21
C MET A 142 1.75 -24.45 3.89
N LEU A 143 0.94 -23.61 3.27
CA LEU A 143 1.29 -22.90 2.06
C LEU A 143 1.54 -21.42 2.43
N PHE A 144 2.57 -20.84 1.86
CA PHE A 144 2.95 -19.44 2.04
C PHE A 144 2.91 -18.69 0.70
N PRO A 145 1.71 -18.35 0.21
CA PRO A 145 1.56 -17.61 -1.03
C PRO A 145 1.85 -16.10 -0.80
N MET A 146 2.57 -15.49 -1.74
CA MET A 146 2.63 -14.04 -1.87
C MET A 146 1.44 -13.59 -2.70
N VAL A 147 0.61 -12.74 -2.14
CA VAL A 147 -0.61 -12.23 -2.78
C VAL A 147 -0.58 -10.71 -2.85
N LYS A 148 -1.32 -10.11 -3.81
CA LYS A 148 -1.54 -8.65 -3.80
C LYS A 148 -2.31 -8.29 -2.54
N ASP A 149 -1.89 -7.22 -1.86
CA ASP A 149 -2.61 -6.77 -0.69
C ASP A 149 -3.97 -6.20 -1.08
N SER A 150 -5.00 -6.66 -0.37
CA SER A 150 -6.37 -6.24 -0.58
C SER A 150 -6.92 -5.45 0.61
N TRP A 151 -6.06 -4.97 1.49
CA TRP A 151 -6.49 -4.19 2.66
C TRP A 151 -7.33 -2.99 2.25
N HIS A 152 -6.90 -2.28 1.20
CA HIS A 152 -7.70 -1.28 0.51
C HIS A 152 -8.22 -1.82 -0.83
N LYS A 153 -9.29 -2.56 -0.80
CA LYS A 153 -9.89 -3.16 -2.01
C LYS A 153 -10.21 -2.16 -3.12
N ALA A 154 -10.43 -0.89 -2.76
CA ALA A 154 -10.77 0.16 -3.70
C ALA A 154 -9.53 0.87 -4.28
N TYR A 155 -8.43 0.95 -3.51
CA TYR A 155 -7.25 1.73 -3.88
C TYR A 155 -5.98 0.97 -3.50
N PRO A 156 -5.35 0.30 -4.47
CA PRO A 156 -4.07 -0.36 -4.25
C PRO A 156 -3.00 0.63 -3.80
N VAL A 157 -2.29 0.30 -2.73
CA VAL A 157 -1.18 1.09 -2.19
C VAL A 157 0.14 0.67 -2.84
N VAL A 158 1.07 1.60 -2.96
CA VAL A 158 2.41 1.35 -3.51
C VAL A 158 3.14 0.25 -2.74
N ASP A 159 3.89 -0.58 -3.44
CA ASP A 159 4.86 -1.49 -2.82
C ASP A 159 6.08 -0.68 -2.36
N TYR A 160 6.16 -0.35 -1.08
CA TYR A 160 7.24 0.45 -0.49
C TYR A 160 8.62 -0.24 -0.55
N LEU A 161 8.67 -1.54 -0.83
CA LEU A 161 9.92 -2.28 -1.02
C LEU A 161 10.37 -2.31 -2.48
N ASP A 162 9.53 -1.87 -3.41
CA ASP A 162 9.85 -1.73 -4.82
C ASP A 162 10.24 -0.28 -5.14
N THR A 163 11.52 -0.03 -5.37
CA THR A 163 12.04 1.32 -5.68
C THR A 163 11.44 1.91 -6.96
N THR A 164 11.05 1.08 -7.91
CA THR A 164 10.39 1.54 -9.15
C THR A 164 8.98 2.02 -8.83
N ALA A 165 8.23 1.24 -8.03
CA ALA A 165 6.90 1.63 -7.56
C ALA A 165 6.91 2.95 -6.80
N VAL A 166 7.86 3.10 -5.87
CA VAL A 166 8.02 4.34 -5.08
C VAL A 166 8.35 5.54 -5.96
N ARG A 167 9.20 5.37 -6.97
CA ARG A 167 9.51 6.46 -7.93
C ARG A 167 8.29 6.89 -8.74
N GLU A 168 7.47 5.95 -9.19
CA GLU A 168 6.23 6.30 -9.89
C GLU A 168 5.23 7.02 -8.97
N MET A 169 5.13 6.60 -7.72
CA MET A 169 4.32 7.30 -6.71
C MET A 169 4.81 8.74 -6.49
N ILE A 170 6.13 8.95 -6.35
CA ILE A 170 6.73 10.29 -6.20
C ILE A 170 6.39 11.18 -7.40
N LYS A 171 6.49 10.66 -8.64
CA LYS A 171 6.13 11.41 -9.85
C LYS A 171 4.65 11.81 -9.89
N LEU A 172 3.77 10.95 -9.37
CA LEU A 172 2.34 11.24 -9.33
C LEU A 172 1.97 12.26 -8.26
N THR A 173 2.79 12.45 -7.24
CA THR A 173 2.49 13.27 -6.06
C THR A 173 3.55 14.36 -5.83
N TYR A 174 4.64 14.05 -5.13
CA TYR A 174 5.65 15.04 -4.71
C TYR A 174 6.23 15.87 -5.85
N ASP A 175 6.48 15.29 -7.02
CA ASP A 175 6.97 16.02 -8.17
C ASP A 175 5.99 17.11 -8.62
N LYS A 176 4.67 16.88 -8.44
CA LYS A 176 3.65 17.89 -8.74
C LYS A 176 3.71 19.09 -7.80
N TYR A 177 3.95 18.85 -6.52
CA TYR A 177 4.20 19.95 -5.57
C TYR A 177 5.52 20.67 -5.89
N ALA A 178 6.57 19.91 -6.24
CA ALA A 178 7.85 20.50 -6.60
C ALA A 178 7.78 21.35 -7.88
N GLU A 179 7.02 20.93 -8.89
CA GLU A 179 6.75 21.69 -10.12
C GLU A 179 6.06 23.03 -9.82
N LYS A 180 5.10 23.05 -8.90
CA LYS A 180 4.30 24.24 -8.57
C LYS A 180 4.97 25.15 -7.55
N PHE A 181 5.64 24.59 -6.55
CA PHE A 181 6.08 25.30 -5.34
C PHE A 181 7.59 25.23 -5.07
N SER A 182 8.43 25.02 -6.08
CA SER A 182 9.88 24.81 -5.94
C SER A 182 10.58 25.88 -5.10
N SER A 183 10.14 27.15 -5.17
CA SER A 183 10.72 28.26 -4.44
C SER A 183 10.47 28.24 -2.92
N TYR A 184 9.48 27.47 -2.47
CA TYR A 184 9.10 27.38 -1.06
C TYR A 184 9.77 26.19 -0.34
N PHE A 185 10.29 25.21 -1.11
CA PHE A 185 10.96 24.04 -0.52
C PHE A 185 12.27 24.43 0.20
N GLY A 186 12.41 23.94 1.42
CA GLY A 186 13.53 24.26 2.31
C GLY A 186 13.36 25.59 3.05
N ASN A 187 12.29 26.33 2.76
CA ASN A 187 11.88 27.54 3.43
C ASN A 187 10.53 27.32 4.13
N THR A 188 9.42 27.75 3.54
CA THR A 188 8.07 27.57 4.10
C THR A 188 7.62 26.10 4.03
N ILE A 189 7.97 25.37 2.97
CA ILE A 189 7.73 23.93 2.84
C ILE A 189 8.94 23.14 3.35
N LYS A 190 8.70 22.24 4.31
CA LYS A 190 9.73 21.39 4.94
C LYS A 190 9.65 19.94 4.49
#